data_3f4e0ac0dec7a516af844d867edaed10
#
_entry.id   3f4e0ac0dec7a516af844d867edaed10
#
_cell.length_a   1.000
_cell.length_b   1.000
_cell.length_c   1.000
_cell.angle_alpha   90.00
_cell.angle_beta   90.00
_cell.angle_gamma   90.00
#
_symmetry.space_group_name_H-M   'P 1'
#
loop_
_entity.id
_entity.type
_entity.pdbx_description
1 polymer ?
#
loop_
_entity_poly.entity_id
_entity_poly.type
_entity_poly.pdbx_seq_one_letter_code
_entity_poly.pdbx_strand_id
1 'polypeptide(L)'
;EAQRVVLARAMVLKPEVLLLDEPTANLDPYNVGQIEEIVRRLNQQQGVTLVLVTHNVFQAHRLASRVGFMLDGRLVEIAPTEQFFNQPADPRTAAFVRGEMVY
;
A
#
# COMPACT_ATOMS: atom_id res chain seq x y z
N GLU A 1 -2.48 18.87 -4.17
CA GLU A 1 -1.45 18.23 -4.98
C GLU A 1 -2.05 17.13 -5.86
N ALA A 2 -1.20 16.56 -6.73
CA ALA A 2 -1.65 15.64 -7.78
C ALA A 2 -2.36 14.39 -7.25
N GLN A 3 -1.89 13.82 -6.14
CA GLN A 3 -2.49 12.60 -5.59
C GLN A 3 -3.90 12.84 -5.07
N ARG A 4 -4.14 13.98 -4.45
CA ARG A 4 -5.48 14.31 -3.96
C ARG A 4 -6.47 14.51 -5.10
N VAL A 5 -6.00 15.11 -6.21
CA VAL A 5 -6.82 15.26 -7.41
C VAL A 5 -7.20 13.90 -7.99
N VAL A 6 -6.23 12.99 -8.10
CA VAL A 6 -6.49 11.64 -8.59
C VAL A 6 -7.51 10.91 -7.70
N LEU A 7 -7.35 11.00 -6.39
CA LEU A 7 -8.28 10.35 -5.45
C LEU A 7 -9.68 10.97 -5.50
N ALA A 8 -9.76 12.30 -5.63
CA ALA A 8 -11.05 12.97 -5.76
C ALA A 8 -11.78 12.51 -7.03
N ARG A 9 -11.06 12.34 -8.14
CA ARG A 9 -11.64 11.83 -9.38
C ARG A 9 -12.12 10.38 -9.21
N ALA A 10 -11.36 9.56 -8.50
CA ALA A 10 -11.76 8.18 -8.21
C ALA A 10 -13.05 8.12 -7.40
N MET A 11 -13.23 9.04 -6.44
CA MET A 11 -14.46 9.10 -5.65
C MET A 11 -15.67 9.43 -6.51
N VAL A 12 -15.50 10.27 -7.53
CA VAL A 12 -16.58 10.65 -8.46
C VAL A 12 -16.85 9.53 -9.45
N LEU A 13 -15.80 8.97 -10.05
CA LEU A 13 -15.94 7.97 -11.13
C LEU A 13 -16.24 6.57 -10.61
N LYS A 14 -15.91 6.29 -9.35
CA LYS A 14 -16.14 5.01 -8.68
C LYS A 14 -15.59 3.82 -9.48
N PRO A 15 -14.28 3.78 -9.77
CA PRO A 15 -13.69 2.66 -10.50
C PRO A 15 -13.76 1.37 -9.69
N GLU A 16 -13.71 0.23 -10.36
CA GLU A 16 -13.66 -1.06 -9.67
C GLU A 16 -12.28 -1.31 -9.05
N VAL A 17 -11.22 -0.89 -9.73
CA VAL A 17 -9.84 -1.04 -9.27
C VAL A 17 -9.11 0.29 -9.44
N LEU A 18 -8.36 0.67 -8.41
CA LEU A 18 -7.54 1.87 -8.44
C LEU A 18 -6.11 1.52 -8.05
N LEU A 19 -5.16 1.88 -8.92
CA LEU A 19 -3.73 1.69 -8.67
C LEU A 19 -3.11 2.99 -8.20
N LEU A 20 -2.46 2.96 -7.03
CA LEU A 20 -1.78 4.11 -6.46
C LEU A 20 -0.29 3.79 -6.29
N ASP A 21 0.57 4.60 -6.90
CA ASP A 21 2.02 4.42 -6.84
C ASP A 21 2.62 5.51 -5.95
N GLU A 22 3.13 5.11 -4.79
CA GLU A 22 3.75 6.01 -3.80
C GLU A 22 2.86 7.23 -3.50
N PRO A 23 1.58 7.04 -3.12
CA PRO A 23 0.64 8.16 -3.06
C PRO A 23 0.96 9.20 -1.99
N THR A 24 1.78 8.85 -1.00
CA THR A 24 2.15 9.76 0.09
C THR A 24 3.62 10.15 0.08
N ALA A 25 4.34 9.82 -1.00
CA ALA A 25 5.75 10.20 -1.12
C ALA A 25 5.90 11.71 -1.04
N ASN A 26 6.87 12.17 -0.25
CA ASN A 26 7.20 13.59 -0.08
C ASN A 26 6.10 14.45 0.55
N LEU A 27 5.12 13.84 1.21
CA LEU A 27 4.09 14.56 1.95
C LEU A 27 4.43 14.63 3.43
N ASP A 28 3.97 15.69 4.10
CA ASP A 28 4.10 15.80 5.55
C ASP A 28 3.10 14.87 6.25
N PRO A 29 3.29 14.59 7.56
CA PRO A 29 2.42 13.63 8.27
C PRO A 29 0.93 13.96 8.23
N TYR A 30 0.57 15.25 8.23
CA TYR A 30 -0.83 15.65 8.16
C TYR A 30 -1.45 15.23 6.83
N ASN A 31 -0.77 15.53 5.72
CA ASN A 31 -1.27 15.18 4.39
C ASN A 31 -1.23 13.67 4.15
N VAL A 32 -0.26 12.95 4.70
CA VAL A 32 -0.25 11.49 4.67
C VAL A 32 -1.53 10.93 5.28
N GLY A 33 -1.90 11.41 6.47
CA GLY A 33 -3.12 10.97 7.14
C GLY A 33 -4.38 11.24 6.32
N GLN A 34 -4.44 12.39 5.66
CA GLN A 34 -5.56 12.75 4.80
C GLN A 34 -5.71 11.77 3.62
N ILE A 35 -4.60 11.47 2.96
CA ILE A 35 -4.60 10.54 1.82
C ILE A 35 -5.00 9.14 2.28
N GLU A 36 -4.44 8.66 3.39
CA GLU A 36 -4.76 7.31 3.91
C GLU A 36 -6.23 7.19 4.28
N GLU A 37 -6.83 8.24 4.81
CA GLU A 37 -8.26 8.24 5.14
C GLU A 37 -9.13 8.14 3.89
N ILE A 38 -8.77 8.88 2.83
CA ILE A 38 -9.48 8.79 1.55
C ILE A 38 -9.37 7.37 0.98
N VAL A 39 -8.19 6.77 1.03
CA VAL A 39 -7.95 5.41 0.57
C VAL A 39 -8.86 4.42 1.31
N ARG A 40 -8.95 4.54 2.64
CA ARG A 40 -9.83 3.68 3.43
C ARG A 40 -11.30 3.83 3.04
N ARG A 41 -11.75 5.07 2.83
CA ARG A 41 -13.14 5.32 2.44
C ARG A 41 -13.49 4.74 1.08
N LEU A 42 -12.58 4.86 0.12
CA LEU A 42 -12.80 4.27 -1.20
C LEU A 42 -13.00 2.76 -1.10
N ASN A 43 -12.18 2.09 -0.32
CA ASN A 43 -12.28 0.65 -0.16
C ASN A 43 -13.51 0.25 0.66
N GLN A 44 -13.68 0.83 1.85
CA GLN A 44 -14.68 0.37 2.80
C GLN A 44 -16.10 0.83 2.48
N GLN A 45 -16.24 2.04 1.96
CA GLN A 45 -17.57 2.62 1.71
C GLN A 45 -18.02 2.47 0.26
N GLN A 46 -17.11 2.45 -0.69
CA GLN A 46 -17.44 2.38 -2.11
C GLN A 46 -17.03 1.07 -2.78
N GLY A 47 -16.40 0.18 -2.04
CA GLY A 47 -16.04 -1.15 -2.55
C GLY A 47 -14.96 -1.15 -3.62
N VAL A 48 -14.17 -0.09 -3.72
CA VAL A 48 -13.08 0.00 -4.69
C VAL A 48 -11.93 -0.90 -4.24
N THR A 49 -11.45 -1.77 -5.13
CA THR A 49 -10.24 -2.55 -4.87
C THR A 49 -9.04 -1.66 -5.11
N LEU A 50 -8.16 -1.57 -4.13
CA LEU A 50 -7.00 -0.70 -4.18
C LEU A 50 -5.72 -1.51 -4.24
N VAL A 51 -4.84 -1.16 -5.18
CA VAL A 51 -3.48 -1.69 -5.25
C VAL A 51 -2.54 -0.54 -4.95
N LEU A 52 -1.80 -0.67 -3.86
CA LEU A 52 -0.91 0.37 -3.36
C LEU A 52 0.53 -0.09 -3.51
N VAL A 53 1.33 0.69 -4.24
CA VAL A 53 2.77 0.46 -4.36
C VAL A 53 3.48 1.43 -3.43
N THR A 54 4.26 0.92 -2.49
CA THR A 54 4.93 1.79 -1.51
C THR A 54 6.21 1.14 -0.99
N HIS A 55 7.20 1.97 -0.66
CA HIS A 55 8.38 1.56 0.08
C HIS A 55 8.18 1.71 1.60
N ASN A 56 7.06 2.26 2.01
CA ASN A 56 6.77 2.48 3.43
C ASN A 56 6.08 1.24 4.00
N VAL A 57 6.86 0.41 4.71
CA VAL A 57 6.34 -0.84 5.28
C VAL A 57 5.26 -0.59 6.34
N PHE A 58 5.35 0.53 7.07
CA PHE A 58 4.34 0.87 8.07
C PHE A 58 3.01 1.19 7.41
N GLN A 59 3.03 1.88 6.29
CA GLN A 59 1.83 2.19 5.51
C GLN A 59 1.19 0.90 4.97
N ALA A 60 1.99 0.00 4.42
CA ALA A 60 1.50 -1.28 3.93
C ALA A 60 0.83 -2.06 5.06
N HIS A 61 1.45 -2.10 6.24
CA HIS A 61 0.91 -2.80 7.39
C HIS A 61 -0.44 -2.21 7.85
N ARG A 62 -0.55 -0.87 7.84
CA ARG A 62 -1.77 -0.19 8.31
C ARG A 62 -2.94 -0.32 7.34
N LEU A 63 -2.68 -0.27 6.04
CA LEU A 63 -3.73 -0.12 5.05
C LEU A 63 -4.12 -1.41 4.35
N ALA A 64 -3.17 -2.32 4.16
CA ALA A 64 -3.39 -3.47 3.29
C ALA A 64 -4.00 -4.65 4.03
N SER A 65 -4.87 -5.39 3.33
CA SER A 65 -5.34 -6.69 3.80
C SER A 65 -4.42 -7.82 3.33
N ARG A 66 -3.74 -7.61 2.20
CA ARG A 66 -2.71 -8.52 1.68
C ARG A 66 -1.51 -7.69 1.24
N VAL A 67 -0.31 -8.25 1.42
CA VAL A 67 0.93 -7.58 1.06
C VAL A 67 1.75 -8.48 0.16
N GLY A 68 2.29 -7.89 -0.91
CA GLY A 68 3.22 -8.58 -1.81
C GLY A 68 4.57 -7.89 -1.77
N PHE A 69 5.64 -8.70 -1.79
CA PHE A 69 7.01 -8.20 -1.84
C PHE A 69 7.57 -8.43 -3.23
N MET A 70 7.98 -7.33 -3.87
CA MET A 70 8.60 -7.35 -5.20
C MET A 70 10.09 -7.10 -5.07
N LEU A 71 10.89 -7.87 -5.80
CA LEU A 71 12.33 -7.70 -5.83
C LEU A 71 12.82 -8.02 -7.25
N ASP A 72 13.59 -7.11 -7.83
CA ASP A 72 14.15 -7.27 -9.18
C ASP A 72 13.07 -7.63 -10.22
N GLY A 73 11.92 -6.99 -10.14
CA GLY A 73 10.83 -7.18 -11.08
C GLY A 73 10.04 -8.47 -10.90
N ARG A 74 10.27 -9.20 -9.81
CA ARG A 74 9.58 -10.46 -9.53
C ARG A 74 8.83 -10.41 -8.21
N LEU A 75 7.67 -11.04 -8.18
CA LEU A 75 6.92 -11.21 -6.94
C LEU A 75 7.57 -12.33 -6.13
N VAL A 76 8.15 -11.97 -4.99
CA VAL A 76 8.80 -12.93 -4.10
C VAL A 76 7.79 -13.68 -3.25
N GLU A 77 6.85 -12.94 -2.68
CA GLU A 77 5.87 -13.51 -1.77
C GLU A 77 4.65 -12.60 -1.71
N ILE A 78 3.46 -13.20 -1.55
CA ILE A 78 2.24 -12.46 -1.26
C ILE A 78 1.47 -13.23 -0.19
N ALA A 79 0.95 -12.53 0.80
CA ALA A 79 0.26 -13.16 1.93
C ALA A 79 -0.66 -12.15 2.62
N PRO A 80 -1.61 -12.63 3.44
CA PRO A 80 -2.34 -11.74 4.34
C PRO A 80 -1.37 -10.94 5.20
N THR A 81 -1.74 -9.71 5.51
CA THR A 81 -0.85 -8.73 6.16
C THR A 81 -0.18 -9.29 7.43
N GLU A 82 -0.95 -9.89 8.32
CA GLU A 82 -0.40 -10.42 9.56
C GLU A 82 0.62 -11.53 9.32
N GLN A 83 0.32 -12.43 8.38
CA GLN A 83 1.25 -13.50 8.02
C GLN A 83 2.52 -12.95 7.37
N PHE A 84 2.37 -11.98 6.48
CA PHE A 84 3.50 -11.37 5.78
C PHE A 84 4.51 -10.78 6.76
N PHE A 85 4.04 -10.06 7.78
CA PHE A 85 4.93 -9.38 8.72
C PHE A 85 5.40 -10.27 9.86
N ASN A 86 4.59 -11.22 10.32
CA ASN A 86 4.90 -12.03 11.49
C ASN A 86 5.50 -13.38 11.15
N GLN A 87 5.11 -13.99 10.04
CA GLN A 87 5.55 -15.32 9.63
C GLN A 87 5.79 -15.39 8.12
N PRO A 88 6.72 -14.58 7.58
CA PRO A 88 7.01 -14.63 6.15
C PRO A 88 7.58 -15.99 5.76
N ALA A 89 7.16 -16.50 4.60
CA ALA A 89 7.58 -17.81 4.12
C ALA A 89 8.95 -17.78 3.46
N ASP A 90 9.30 -16.66 2.83
CA ASP A 90 10.57 -16.53 2.10
C ASP A 90 11.60 -15.81 2.98
N PRO A 91 12.84 -16.35 3.08
CA PRO A 91 13.89 -15.68 3.87
C PRO A 91 14.20 -14.25 3.42
N ARG A 92 14.01 -13.93 2.13
CA ARG A 92 14.23 -12.57 1.64
C ARG A 92 13.16 -11.62 2.17
N THR A 93 11.92 -12.08 2.24
CA THR A 93 10.84 -11.31 2.86
C THR A 93 11.13 -11.06 4.33
N ALA A 94 11.57 -12.09 5.03
CA ALA A 94 11.93 -11.96 6.45
C ALA A 94 13.02 -10.93 6.67
N ALA A 95 14.06 -10.95 5.84
CA ALA A 95 15.14 -9.97 5.91
C ALA A 95 14.64 -8.55 5.63
N PHE A 96 13.78 -8.40 4.63
CA PHE A 96 13.20 -7.11 4.29
C PHE A 96 12.35 -6.54 5.45
N VAL A 97 11.50 -7.37 6.02
CA VAL A 97 10.61 -6.97 7.13
C VAL A 97 11.44 -6.54 8.35
N ARG A 98 12.58 -7.21 8.61
CA ARG A 98 13.46 -6.83 9.71
C ARG A 98 14.34 -5.62 9.42
N GLY A 99 14.28 -5.06 8.20
CA GLY A 99 15.11 -3.94 7.81
C GLY A 99 16.56 -4.33 7.48
N GLU A 100 16.81 -5.60 7.23
CA GLU A 100 18.16 -6.10 6.95
C GLU A 100 18.52 -6.12 5.47
N MET A 101 17.51 -5.95 4.60
CA MET A 101 17.70 -6.00 3.15
C MET A 101 17.73 -4.60 2.56
N VAL A 102 18.70 -4.33 1.69
CA VAL A 102 18.76 -3.11 0.89
C VAL A 102 18.21 -3.43 -0.50
N TYR A 103 17.28 -2.61 -0.95
CA TYR A 103 16.61 -2.84 -2.22
C TYR A 103 16.50 -1.56 -3.04
#